data_4f44d0498db8f50528e717d6e7739bc2
#
_entry.id   4f44d0498db8f50528e717d6e7739bc2
#
_cell.length_a   1.000
_cell.length_b   1.000
_cell.length_c   1.000
_cell.angle_alpha   90.00
_cell.angle_beta   90.00
_cell.angle_gamma   90.00
#
_symmetry.space_group_name_H-M   'P 1'
#
loop_
_entity.id
_entity.type
_entity.pdbx_description
1 polymer ?
#
loop_
_entity_poly.entity_id
_entity_poly.type
_entity_poly.pdbx_seq_one_letter_code
_entity_poly.pdbx_strand_id
1 'polypeptide(L)'
;MKIYKYNGRCNASGENIRRIREQVKFSQEQLAARLQLKGLPLNQKAISRMETGDRVIADFELMLLAQALGVSICDLLENAVLEEE
;
A
#
# COMPACT_ATOMS: atom_id res chain seq x y z
N MET A 1 -21.10 -3.11 -1.75
CA MET A 1 -20.28 -2.24 -2.62
C MET A 1 -19.55 -3.09 -3.64
N LYS A 2 -19.58 -2.65 -4.87
CA LYS A 2 -18.91 -3.35 -5.95
C LYS A 2 -17.45 -2.93 -6.01
N ILE A 3 -16.53 -3.89 -6.07
CA ILE A 3 -15.11 -3.59 -6.17
C ILE A 3 -14.74 -3.53 -7.65
N TYR A 4 -14.14 -2.43 -8.02
CA TYR A 4 -13.75 -2.14 -9.39
C TYR A 4 -12.25 -2.42 -9.53
N LYS A 5 -11.90 -3.33 -10.43
CA LYS A 5 -10.50 -3.67 -10.69
C LYS A 5 -10.01 -3.03 -11.98
N TYR A 6 -8.77 -2.61 -11.97
CA TYR A 6 -8.12 -2.08 -13.17
C TYR A 6 -6.87 -2.94 -13.43
N ASN A 7 -6.79 -3.52 -14.61
CA ASN A 7 -5.70 -4.43 -14.99
C ASN A 7 -5.51 -5.54 -13.96
N GLY A 8 -6.64 -6.06 -13.43
CA GLY A 8 -6.61 -7.16 -12.50
C GLY A 8 -6.25 -6.79 -11.07
N ARG A 9 -6.10 -5.49 -10.78
CA ARG A 9 -5.69 -5.06 -9.45
C ARG A 9 -6.74 -4.17 -8.82
N CYS A 10 -6.84 -4.23 -7.50
CA CYS A 10 -7.76 -3.38 -6.74
C CYS A 10 -7.10 -2.07 -6.30
N ASN A 11 -5.81 -1.91 -6.50
CA ASN A 11 -5.10 -0.68 -6.14
C ASN A 11 -3.94 -0.46 -7.10
N ALA A 12 -3.45 0.78 -7.12
CA ALA A 12 -2.35 1.15 -8.01
C ALA A 12 -1.00 1.16 -7.31
N SER A 13 -0.97 1.21 -5.99
CA SER A 13 0.27 1.51 -5.25
C SER A 13 0.91 0.29 -4.60
N GLY A 14 0.25 -0.88 -4.65
CA GLY A 14 0.68 -2.03 -3.86
C GLY A 14 2.12 -2.47 -4.13
N GLU A 15 2.52 -2.51 -5.39
CA GLU A 15 3.88 -2.93 -5.74
C GLU A 15 4.91 -1.92 -5.23
N ASN A 16 4.60 -0.63 -5.32
CA ASN A 16 5.49 0.40 -4.79
C ASN A 16 5.58 0.32 -3.27
N ILE A 17 4.46 0.05 -2.60
CA ILE A 17 4.45 -0.11 -1.16
C ILE A 17 5.40 -1.25 -0.77
N ARG A 18 5.32 -2.38 -1.46
CA ARG A 18 6.19 -3.51 -1.16
C ARG A 18 7.65 -3.15 -1.39
N ARG A 19 7.95 -2.54 -2.53
CA ARG A 19 9.34 -2.20 -2.88
C ARG A 19 9.94 -1.25 -1.86
N ILE A 20 9.20 -0.21 -1.49
CA ILE A 20 9.69 0.78 -0.54
C ILE A 20 9.80 0.16 0.86
N ARG A 21 8.82 -0.66 1.24
CA ARG A 21 8.88 -1.36 2.53
C ARG A 21 10.15 -2.19 2.63
N GLU A 22 10.49 -2.90 1.56
CA GLU A 22 11.68 -3.72 1.55
C GLU A 22 12.94 -2.87 1.59
N GLN A 23 12.92 -1.72 0.91
CA GLN A 23 14.07 -0.80 0.92
C GLN A 23 14.34 -0.27 2.32
N VAL A 24 13.30 0.02 3.09
CA VAL A 24 13.48 0.51 4.45
C VAL A 24 13.56 -0.63 5.46
N LYS A 25 13.55 -1.88 4.98
CA LYS A 25 13.79 -3.09 5.76
C LYS A 25 12.74 -3.33 6.83
N PHE A 26 11.49 -3.04 6.51
CA PHE A 26 10.36 -3.39 7.36
C PHE A 26 9.77 -4.71 6.89
N SER A 27 9.41 -5.58 7.83
CA SER A 27 8.53 -6.70 7.53
C SER A 27 7.11 -6.16 7.36
N GLN A 28 6.23 -6.99 6.82
CA GLN A 28 4.81 -6.62 6.72
C GLN A 28 4.23 -6.39 8.12
N GLU A 29 4.66 -7.20 9.10
CA GLU A 29 4.19 -7.05 10.48
C GLU A 29 4.68 -5.75 11.10
N GLN A 30 5.92 -5.35 10.81
CA GLN A 30 6.44 -4.09 11.32
C GLN A 30 5.70 -2.90 10.73
N LEU A 31 5.37 -2.95 9.44
CA LEU A 31 4.60 -1.89 8.82
C LEU A 31 3.20 -1.83 9.43
N ALA A 32 2.57 -2.99 9.63
CA ALA A 32 1.25 -3.03 10.25
C ALA A 32 1.30 -2.41 11.64
N ALA A 33 2.33 -2.72 12.42
CA ALA A 33 2.46 -2.15 13.77
C ALA A 33 2.57 -0.63 13.73
N ARG A 34 3.33 -0.09 12.77
CA ARG A 34 3.45 1.37 12.64
C ARG A 34 2.13 2.01 12.28
N LEU A 35 1.35 1.36 11.41
CA LEU A 35 0.04 1.88 11.04
C LEU A 35 -0.93 1.84 12.21
N GLN A 36 -0.85 0.79 13.03
CA GLN A 36 -1.70 0.71 14.22
C GLN A 36 -1.42 1.85 15.18
N LEU A 37 -0.15 2.26 15.30
CA LEU A 37 0.20 3.42 16.14
C LEU A 37 -0.40 4.71 15.60
N LYS A 38 -0.70 4.76 14.32
CA LYS A 38 -1.35 5.92 13.69
C LYS A 38 -2.87 5.81 13.69
N GLY A 39 -3.41 4.78 14.34
CA GLY A 39 -4.85 4.60 14.42
C GLY A 39 -5.45 3.81 13.29
N LEU A 40 -4.64 3.20 12.45
CA LEU A 40 -5.14 2.42 11.32
C LEU A 40 -5.00 0.94 11.64
N PRO A 41 -6.10 0.22 11.94
CA PRO A 41 -6.01 -1.13 12.46
C PRO A 41 -5.86 -2.19 11.36
N LEU A 42 -4.78 -2.12 10.63
CA LEU A 42 -4.46 -3.11 9.60
C LEU A 42 -3.50 -4.14 10.18
N ASN A 43 -3.70 -5.39 9.80
CA ASN A 43 -2.81 -6.46 10.21
C ASN A 43 -1.90 -6.87 9.05
N GLN A 44 -1.01 -7.82 9.31
CA GLN A 44 -0.06 -8.28 8.31
C GLN A 44 -0.76 -8.82 7.07
N LYS A 45 -1.88 -9.51 7.25
CA LYS A 45 -2.61 -10.08 6.12
C LYS A 45 -3.16 -8.98 5.22
N ALA A 46 -3.66 -7.90 5.82
CA ALA A 46 -4.17 -6.77 5.04
C ALA A 46 -3.04 -6.13 4.22
N ILE A 47 -1.85 -5.97 4.84
CA ILE A 47 -0.69 -5.43 4.12
C ILE A 47 -0.33 -6.34 2.94
N SER A 48 -0.30 -7.64 3.18
CA SER A 48 0.02 -8.60 2.13
C SER A 48 -0.94 -8.46 0.95
N ARG A 49 -2.23 -8.34 1.23
CA ARG A 49 -3.23 -8.23 0.16
C ARG A 49 -3.15 -6.90 -0.56
N MET A 50 -2.75 -5.83 0.12
CA MET A 50 -2.48 -4.56 -0.55
C MET A 50 -1.36 -4.72 -1.55
N GLU A 51 -0.28 -5.38 -1.14
CA GLU A 51 0.91 -5.51 -1.97
C GLU A 51 0.67 -6.38 -3.19
N THR A 52 -0.18 -7.38 -3.08
CA THR A 52 -0.51 -8.25 -4.22
C THR A 52 -1.59 -7.68 -5.11
N GLY A 53 -2.22 -6.57 -4.71
CA GLY A 53 -3.28 -5.96 -5.51
C GLY A 53 -4.66 -6.53 -5.26
N ASP A 54 -4.81 -7.34 -4.21
CA ASP A 54 -6.08 -8.02 -3.92
C ASP A 54 -6.99 -7.24 -3.00
N ARG A 55 -6.56 -6.05 -2.56
CA ARG A 55 -7.32 -5.24 -1.62
C ARG A 55 -7.28 -3.78 -2.06
N VAL A 56 -8.44 -3.12 -1.98
CA VAL A 56 -8.53 -1.68 -2.22
C VAL A 56 -7.72 -0.95 -1.15
N ILE A 57 -7.06 0.12 -1.53
CA ILE A 57 -6.39 1.02 -0.61
C ILE A 57 -7.13 2.35 -0.65
N ALA A 58 -7.74 2.71 0.48
CA ALA A 58 -8.46 3.97 0.59
C ALA A 58 -7.45 5.12 0.60
N ASP A 59 -7.92 6.31 0.22
CA ASP A 59 -7.02 7.46 0.13
C ASP A 59 -6.37 7.80 1.47
N PHE A 60 -7.09 7.70 2.59
CA PHE A 60 -6.49 7.98 3.89
C PHE A 60 -5.48 6.89 4.27
N GLU A 61 -5.72 5.65 3.84
CA GLU A 61 -4.75 4.58 4.07
C GLU A 61 -3.46 4.87 3.33
N LEU A 62 -3.58 5.37 2.11
CA LEU A 62 -2.41 5.71 1.30
C LEU A 62 -1.59 6.82 1.96
N MET A 63 -2.25 7.83 2.52
CA MET A 63 -1.57 8.90 3.24
C MET A 63 -0.79 8.36 4.43
N LEU A 64 -1.41 7.47 5.20
CA LEU A 64 -0.77 6.93 6.40
C LEU A 64 0.36 5.96 6.03
N LEU A 65 0.20 5.22 4.95
CA LEU A 65 1.26 4.36 4.45
C LEU A 65 2.49 5.19 4.06
N ALA A 66 2.27 6.31 3.37
CA ALA A 66 3.37 7.18 3.00
C ALA A 66 4.10 7.70 4.23
N GLN A 67 3.36 8.12 5.25
CA GLN A 67 3.96 8.59 6.49
C GLN A 67 4.75 7.50 7.20
N ALA A 68 4.18 6.30 7.26
CA ALA A 68 4.83 5.19 7.95
C ALA A 68 6.12 4.77 7.25
N LEU A 69 6.15 4.90 5.93
CA LEU A 69 7.33 4.52 5.14
C LEU A 69 8.31 5.67 4.95
N GLY A 70 7.94 6.88 5.35
CA GLY A 70 8.81 8.04 5.24
C GLY A 70 8.96 8.57 3.83
N VAL A 71 7.95 8.44 3.01
CA VAL A 71 7.98 8.88 1.61
C VAL A 71 6.74 9.73 1.32
N SER A 72 6.70 10.33 0.14
CA SER A 72 5.53 11.08 -0.30
C SER A 72 4.49 10.14 -0.92
N ILE A 73 3.25 10.63 -1.02
CA ILE A 73 2.21 9.88 -1.71
C ILE A 73 2.60 9.67 -3.17
N CYS A 74 3.24 10.66 -3.78
CA CYS A 74 3.69 10.53 -5.16
C CYS A 74 4.65 9.36 -5.35
N ASP A 75 5.50 9.11 -4.37
CA ASP A 75 6.42 7.97 -4.43
C ASP A 75 5.66 6.65 -4.48
N LEU A 76 4.52 6.58 -3.82
CA LEU A 76 3.72 5.35 -3.81
C LEU A 76 2.97 5.13 -5.11
N LEU A 77 2.80 6.17 -5.91
CA LEU A 77 2.04 6.09 -7.16
C LEU A 77 2.93 6.16 -8.39
N GLU A 78 4.23 6.31 -8.21
CA GLU A 78 5.15 6.46 -9.32
C GLU A 78 5.22 5.19 -10.15
N ASN A 79 5.06 5.33 -11.47
CA ASN A 79 5.09 4.20 -12.41
C ASN A 79 4.06 3.12 -12.04
N ALA A 80 2.90 3.56 -11.56
CA ALA A 80 1.87 2.64 -11.13
C ALA A 80 1.16 2.03 -12.33
N VAL A 81 0.15 1.20 -12.05
CA VAL A 81 -0.49 0.34 -13.05
C VAL A 81 -1.24 1.08 -14.14
N LEU A 82 -1.36 2.38 -14.05
CA LEU A 82 -2.02 3.17 -15.09
C LEU A 82 -1.18 3.29 -16.35
N GLU A 83 0.09 2.98 -16.24
CA GLU A 83 0.98 3.04 -17.39
C GLU A 83 0.56 2.03 -18.42
N GLU A 84 0.46 2.47 -19.67
CA GLU A 84 0.05 1.60 -20.77
C GLU A 84 1.24 1.12 -21.54
N GLU A 85 1.10 -0.08 -22.10
CA GLU A 85 2.07 -0.58 -23.05
C GLU A 85 1.62 -0.24 -24.45
#